data_2b0bd03dfac427df47dadf0458508b18
#
_entry.id   2b0bd03dfac427df47dadf0458508b18
#
_cell.length_a   1.000
_cell.length_b   1.000
_cell.length_c   1.000
_cell.angle_alpha   90.00
_cell.angle_beta   90.00
_cell.angle_gamma   90.00
#
_symmetry.space_group_name_H-M   'P 1'
#
loop_
_entity.id
_entity.type
_entity.pdbx_description
1 polymer ?
#
loop_
_entity_poly.entity_id
_entity_poly.type
_entity_poly.pdbx_seq_one_letter_code
_entity_poly.pdbx_strand_id
1 'polypeptide(L)'
;VAQPYVRRSYLAQERDSGAQEEAAGLFLLSELLGGGTTSYLAEKLQFDEQIANYTGAFYKADTLDDTTFDVVVLPVPGVSLQQAEEALDEVLVQFMEAGVDPEHLERLKAQLRADQIYARDDADRVANRYGSALAIGLTVEDVQDWPDVLQAVTAEDIMQVARTLFDKRASVTGWLMKEDAQ
;
A
#
# COMPACT_ATOMS: atom_id res chain seq x y z
N VAL A 1 -23.24 5.66 -10.47
CA VAL A 1 -23.35 4.20 -10.17
C VAL A 1 -21.96 3.71 -9.84
N ALA A 2 -21.77 3.08 -8.65
CA ALA A 2 -20.47 2.53 -8.26
C ALA A 2 -20.05 1.39 -9.23
N GLN A 3 -18.78 1.35 -9.59
CA GLN A 3 -18.25 0.25 -10.37
C GLN A 3 -17.99 -0.95 -9.44
N PRO A 4 -18.23 -2.20 -9.90
CA PRO A 4 -17.89 -3.39 -9.13
C PRO A 4 -16.38 -3.46 -8.85
N TYR A 5 -15.99 -3.91 -7.65
CA TYR A 5 -14.59 -4.12 -7.32
C TYR A 5 -14.41 -5.21 -6.27
N VAL A 6 -13.21 -5.76 -6.23
CA VAL A 6 -12.72 -6.63 -5.17
C VAL A 6 -11.83 -5.80 -4.25
N ARG A 7 -12.03 -5.90 -2.94
CA ARG A 7 -11.11 -5.37 -1.92
C ARG A 7 -10.74 -6.48 -0.96
N ARG A 8 -9.44 -6.65 -0.76
CA ARG A 8 -8.89 -7.53 0.28
C ARG A 8 -8.17 -6.69 1.31
N SER A 9 -8.52 -6.90 2.57
CA SER A 9 -7.95 -6.22 3.72
C SER A 9 -7.21 -7.22 4.60
N TYR A 10 -5.98 -6.89 4.97
CA TYR A 10 -5.16 -7.59 5.94
C TYR A 10 -5.03 -6.69 7.17
N LEU A 11 -5.03 -7.29 8.37
CA LEU A 11 -4.67 -6.55 9.58
C LEU A 11 -3.19 -6.18 9.51
N ALA A 12 -2.86 -4.94 9.82
CA ALA A 12 -1.50 -4.42 9.75
C ALA A 12 -1.23 -3.56 10.98
N GLN A 13 0.01 -3.59 11.45
CA GLN A 13 0.46 -2.75 12.55
C GLN A 13 0.48 -1.29 12.12
N GLU A 14 0.12 -0.40 13.02
CA GLU A 14 0.28 1.04 12.88
C GLU A 14 1.75 1.46 13.08
N ARG A 15 2.01 2.74 12.96
CA ARG A 15 3.33 3.33 13.21
C ARG A 15 3.46 3.67 14.68
N ASP A 16 4.31 2.93 15.38
CA ASP A 16 4.60 3.12 16.79
C ASP A 16 5.75 4.10 17.04
N SER A 17 5.64 4.85 18.16
CA SER A 17 6.72 5.72 18.59
C SER A 17 7.97 4.93 18.96
N GLY A 18 9.10 5.27 18.33
CA GLY A 18 10.39 4.61 18.54
C GLY A 18 10.51 3.22 17.91
N ALA A 19 9.50 2.72 17.15
CA ALA A 19 9.50 1.44 16.46
C ALA A 19 8.79 1.57 15.10
N GLN A 20 9.39 2.32 14.17
CA GLN A 20 8.75 2.75 12.93
C GLN A 20 9.10 1.86 11.72
N GLU A 21 10.02 0.91 11.87
CA GLU A 21 10.62 0.17 10.75
C GLU A 21 9.61 -0.72 10.03
N GLU A 22 8.73 -1.41 10.78
CA GLU A 22 7.71 -2.27 10.21
C GLU A 22 6.69 -1.45 9.41
N ALA A 23 6.22 -0.34 9.98
CA ALA A 23 5.32 0.59 9.31
C ALA A 23 5.95 1.20 8.04
N ALA A 24 7.25 1.48 8.07
CA ALA A 24 7.98 1.96 6.89
C ALA A 24 8.07 0.89 5.79
N GLY A 25 8.30 -0.37 6.16
CA GLY A 25 8.26 -1.50 5.25
C GLY A 25 6.89 -1.69 4.61
N LEU A 26 5.81 -1.64 5.40
CA LEU A 26 4.42 -1.73 4.93
C LEU A 26 4.05 -0.55 4.01
N PHE A 27 4.48 0.66 4.35
CA PHE A 27 4.26 1.83 3.52
C PHE A 27 4.92 1.69 2.15
N LEU A 28 6.22 1.33 2.12
CA LEU A 28 6.93 1.12 0.85
C LEU A 28 6.35 -0.07 0.06
N LEU A 29 5.92 -1.13 0.72
CA LEU A 29 5.21 -2.24 0.09
C LEU A 29 3.92 -1.77 -0.59
N SER A 30 3.13 -0.91 0.05
CA SER A 30 1.89 -0.38 -0.54
C SER A 30 2.17 0.47 -1.78
N GLU A 31 3.21 1.29 -1.75
CA GLU A 31 3.63 2.11 -2.89
C GLU A 31 4.15 1.25 -4.06
N LEU A 32 4.99 0.25 -3.80
CA LEU A 32 5.52 -0.65 -4.82
C LEU A 32 4.42 -1.50 -5.46
N LEU A 33 3.44 -1.96 -4.68
CA LEU A 33 2.34 -2.79 -5.18
C LEU A 33 1.26 -1.97 -5.89
N GLY A 34 0.90 -0.80 -5.37
CA GLY A 34 -0.29 -0.07 -5.83
C GLY A 34 -0.15 1.44 -5.95
N GLY A 35 1.04 2.01 -5.76
CA GLY A 35 1.32 3.45 -5.79
C GLY A 35 1.37 4.05 -7.20
N GLY A 36 0.34 3.82 -8.02
CA GLY A 36 0.23 4.45 -9.34
C GLY A 36 0.42 3.49 -10.52
N THR A 37 0.62 4.06 -11.72
CA THR A 37 0.61 3.30 -13.00
C THR A 37 1.87 2.46 -13.23
N THR A 38 2.94 2.69 -12.49
CA THR A 38 4.19 1.91 -12.55
C THR A 38 4.31 0.87 -11.43
N SER A 39 3.25 0.71 -10.64
CA SER A 39 3.20 -0.26 -9.55
C SER A 39 3.04 -1.69 -10.10
N TYR A 40 3.46 -2.67 -9.29
CA TYR A 40 3.46 -4.07 -9.69
C TYR A 40 2.06 -4.59 -10.09
N LEU A 41 1.02 -4.25 -9.32
CA LEU A 41 -0.36 -4.64 -9.65
C LEU A 41 -0.85 -3.98 -10.93
N ALA A 42 -0.49 -2.71 -11.18
CA ALA A 42 -0.88 -2.05 -12.42
C ALA A 42 -0.19 -2.69 -13.62
N GLU A 43 1.12 -2.95 -13.53
CA GLU A 43 1.86 -3.64 -14.59
C GLU A 43 1.20 -4.97 -14.94
N LYS A 44 0.96 -5.83 -13.96
CA LYS A 44 0.43 -7.17 -14.18
C LYS A 44 -1.03 -7.18 -14.62
N LEU A 45 -1.92 -6.54 -13.86
CA LEU A 45 -3.38 -6.68 -14.06
C LEU A 45 -3.96 -5.67 -15.04
N GLN A 46 -3.37 -4.46 -15.19
CA GLN A 46 -3.89 -3.45 -16.10
C GLN A 46 -3.21 -3.50 -17.47
N PHE A 47 -1.88 -3.75 -17.52
CA PHE A 47 -1.12 -3.67 -18.78
C PHE A 47 -0.83 -5.03 -19.39
N ASP A 48 -0.34 -6.01 -18.61
CA ASP A 48 0.01 -7.34 -19.12
C ASP A 48 -1.26 -8.17 -19.40
N GLU A 49 -2.10 -8.40 -18.40
CA GLU A 49 -3.30 -9.23 -18.50
C GLU A 49 -4.54 -8.48 -18.98
N GLN A 50 -4.57 -7.17 -18.83
CA GLN A 50 -5.67 -6.28 -19.25
C GLN A 50 -7.04 -6.67 -18.67
N ILE A 51 -7.06 -7.18 -17.45
CA ILE A 51 -8.28 -7.61 -16.75
C ILE A 51 -8.80 -6.56 -15.76
N ALA A 52 -8.01 -5.55 -15.42
CA ALA A 52 -8.39 -4.49 -14.50
C ALA A 52 -8.31 -3.11 -15.13
N ASN A 53 -9.32 -2.27 -14.85
CA ASN A 53 -9.29 -0.84 -15.14
C ASN A 53 -8.49 -0.05 -14.11
N TYR A 54 -8.43 -0.55 -12.89
CA TYR A 54 -7.72 0.08 -11.79
C TYR A 54 -7.28 -0.98 -10.79
N THR A 55 -6.08 -0.78 -10.25
CA THR A 55 -5.54 -1.52 -9.11
C THR A 55 -4.91 -0.56 -8.14
N GLY A 56 -4.88 -0.91 -6.87
CA GLY A 56 -4.22 -0.11 -5.84
C GLY A 56 -3.92 -0.94 -4.61
N ALA A 57 -2.91 -0.52 -3.88
CA ALA A 57 -2.62 -0.99 -2.53
C ALA A 57 -2.53 0.22 -1.61
N PHE A 58 -3.06 0.11 -0.40
CA PHE A 58 -3.19 1.22 0.53
C PHE A 58 -2.81 0.77 1.92
N TYR A 59 -1.96 1.53 2.56
CA TYR A 59 -1.63 1.38 3.96
C TYR A 59 -1.60 2.75 4.63
N LYS A 60 -2.30 2.89 5.74
CA LYS A 60 -2.30 4.10 6.52
C LYS A 60 -1.53 3.87 7.83
N ALA A 61 -0.29 4.33 7.87
CA ALA A 61 0.59 4.16 9.02
C ALA A 61 0.12 4.94 10.25
N ASP A 62 -0.36 6.17 10.06
CA ASP A 62 -0.69 7.10 11.14
C ASP A 62 -2.13 6.84 11.63
N THR A 63 -2.29 5.83 12.49
CA THR A 63 -3.53 5.45 13.18
C THR A 63 -3.24 5.29 14.68
N LEU A 64 -4.28 5.31 15.51
CA LEU A 64 -4.14 5.21 16.98
C LEU A 64 -3.94 3.75 17.43
N ASP A 65 -4.35 2.80 16.63
CA ASP A 65 -4.36 1.36 16.91
C ASP A 65 -4.19 0.63 15.58
N ASP A 66 -4.11 -0.70 15.59
CA ASP A 66 -3.99 -1.53 14.40
C ASP A 66 -4.79 -0.99 13.21
N THR A 67 -4.21 -1.07 12.05
CA THR A 67 -4.79 -0.58 10.79
C THR A 67 -4.96 -1.72 9.78
N THR A 68 -5.26 -1.37 8.53
CA THR A 68 -5.37 -2.34 7.45
C THR A 68 -4.40 -2.02 6.32
N PHE A 69 -3.90 -3.08 5.72
CA PHE A 69 -3.30 -3.05 4.39
C PHE A 69 -4.34 -3.55 3.41
N ASP A 70 -4.75 -2.70 2.49
CA ASP A 70 -5.84 -2.96 1.56
C ASP A 70 -5.32 -3.11 0.14
N VAL A 71 -5.81 -4.11 -0.57
CA VAL A 71 -5.58 -4.28 -2.01
C VAL A 71 -6.91 -4.23 -2.74
N VAL A 72 -6.98 -3.44 -3.81
CA VAL A 72 -8.21 -3.21 -4.58
C VAL A 72 -7.98 -3.52 -6.04
N VAL A 73 -8.95 -4.21 -6.66
CA VAL A 73 -8.98 -4.50 -8.10
C VAL A 73 -10.35 -4.14 -8.65
N LEU A 74 -10.41 -3.22 -9.61
CA LEU A 74 -11.59 -2.90 -10.40
C LEU A 74 -11.48 -3.59 -11.75
N PRO A 75 -12.24 -4.67 -12.02
CA PRO A 75 -12.14 -5.39 -13.28
C PRO A 75 -12.68 -4.57 -14.46
N VAL A 76 -12.21 -4.91 -15.66
CA VAL A 76 -12.80 -4.43 -16.92
C VAL A 76 -14.18 -5.05 -17.15
N PRO A 77 -15.06 -4.43 -17.96
CA PRO A 77 -16.33 -5.03 -18.33
C PRO A 77 -16.15 -6.42 -18.95
N GLY A 78 -16.88 -7.41 -18.43
CA GLY A 78 -16.81 -8.81 -18.90
C GLY A 78 -15.93 -9.72 -18.03
N VAL A 79 -15.10 -9.18 -17.17
CA VAL A 79 -14.35 -9.93 -16.16
C VAL A 79 -15.17 -9.96 -14.86
N SER A 80 -15.38 -11.17 -14.32
CA SER A 80 -16.11 -11.35 -13.06
C SER A 80 -15.25 -10.96 -11.85
N LEU A 81 -15.92 -10.66 -10.71
CA LEU A 81 -15.21 -10.39 -9.45
C LEU A 81 -14.42 -11.60 -8.97
N GLN A 82 -14.91 -12.82 -9.25
CA GLN A 82 -14.19 -14.04 -8.95
C GLN A 82 -12.88 -14.13 -9.75
N GLN A 83 -12.92 -13.89 -11.06
CA GLN A 83 -11.71 -13.88 -11.89
C GLN A 83 -10.71 -12.80 -11.43
N ALA A 84 -11.22 -11.61 -11.06
CA ALA A 84 -10.37 -10.54 -10.54
C ALA A 84 -9.72 -10.90 -9.19
N GLU A 85 -10.41 -11.64 -8.32
CA GLU A 85 -9.86 -12.13 -7.06
C GLU A 85 -8.82 -13.24 -7.30
N GLU A 86 -9.10 -14.19 -8.20
CA GLU A 86 -8.17 -15.26 -8.55
C GLU A 86 -6.87 -14.67 -9.15
N ALA A 87 -6.98 -13.71 -10.07
CA ALA A 87 -5.82 -13.03 -10.63
C ALA A 87 -5.04 -12.21 -9.59
N LEU A 88 -5.72 -11.56 -8.63
CA LEU A 88 -5.05 -10.92 -7.51
C LEU A 88 -4.23 -11.93 -6.69
N ASP A 89 -4.79 -13.12 -6.41
CA ASP A 89 -4.07 -14.17 -5.69
C ASP A 89 -2.81 -14.60 -6.44
N GLU A 90 -2.91 -14.82 -7.75
CA GLU A 90 -1.79 -15.22 -8.60
C GLU A 90 -0.70 -14.16 -8.64
N VAL A 91 -1.07 -12.89 -8.79
CA VAL A 91 -0.10 -11.78 -8.85
C VAL A 91 0.60 -11.55 -7.51
N LEU A 92 -0.09 -11.71 -6.38
CA LEU A 92 0.57 -11.65 -5.06
C LEU A 92 1.57 -12.80 -4.87
N VAL A 93 1.26 -14.02 -5.35
CA VAL A 93 2.22 -15.13 -5.34
C VAL A 93 3.43 -14.82 -6.24
N GLN A 94 3.21 -14.31 -7.45
CA GLN A 94 4.29 -13.91 -8.35
C GLN A 94 5.18 -12.83 -7.74
N PHE A 95 4.60 -11.84 -7.06
CA PHE A 95 5.38 -10.82 -6.33
C PHE A 95 6.24 -11.43 -5.24
N MET A 96 5.69 -12.36 -4.46
CA MET A 96 6.43 -13.06 -3.39
C MET A 96 7.58 -13.91 -3.92
N GLU A 97 7.46 -14.45 -5.13
CA GLU A 97 8.51 -15.24 -5.80
C GLU A 97 9.57 -14.35 -6.46
N ALA A 98 9.15 -13.27 -7.14
CA ALA A 98 10.04 -12.35 -7.84
C ALA A 98 10.84 -11.46 -6.87
N GLY A 99 10.23 -11.09 -5.74
CA GLY A 99 10.78 -10.13 -4.80
C GLY A 99 10.66 -8.67 -5.26
N VAL A 100 11.20 -7.77 -4.45
CA VAL A 100 11.23 -6.34 -4.74
C VAL A 100 12.34 -6.03 -5.75
N ASP A 101 11.99 -5.34 -6.84
CA ASP A 101 12.98 -4.78 -7.78
C ASP A 101 13.77 -3.65 -7.07
N PRO A 102 15.10 -3.82 -6.89
CA PRO A 102 15.91 -2.84 -6.20
C PRO A 102 15.94 -1.48 -6.91
N GLU A 103 15.91 -1.45 -8.25
CA GLU A 103 15.92 -0.18 -8.99
C GLU A 103 14.58 0.55 -8.82
N HIS A 104 13.48 -0.16 -8.79
CA HIS A 104 12.17 0.44 -8.53
C HIS A 104 12.10 1.01 -7.10
N LEU A 105 12.60 0.27 -6.11
CA LEU A 105 12.67 0.74 -4.73
C LEU A 105 13.50 2.02 -4.60
N GLU A 106 14.66 2.10 -5.22
CA GLU A 106 15.50 3.30 -5.16
C GLU A 106 14.85 4.49 -5.87
N ARG A 107 14.15 4.29 -6.99
CA ARG A 107 13.39 5.35 -7.65
C ARG A 107 12.25 5.86 -6.76
N LEU A 108 11.51 4.95 -6.12
CA LEU A 108 10.44 5.30 -5.19
C LEU A 108 10.96 6.11 -4.00
N LYS A 109 12.05 5.67 -3.36
CA LYS A 109 12.69 6.38 -2.25
C LYS A 109 13.14 7.78 -2.66
N ALA A 110 13.74 7.92 -3.84
CA ALA A 110 14.16 9.22 -4.37
C ALA A 110 12.96 10.16 -4.59
N GLN A 111 11.85 9.64 -5.11
CA GLN A 111 10.61 10.40 -5.29
C GLN A 111 10.03 10.84 -3.94
N LEU A 112 9.90 9.92 -2.97
CA LEU A 112 9.39 10.23 -1.64
C LEU A 112 10.25 11.30 -0.93
N ARG A 113 11.57 11.23 -1.09
CA ARG A 113 12.48 12.25 -0.56
C ARG A 113 12.25 13.62 -1.20
N ALA A 114 12.06 13.67 -2.52
CA ALA A 114 11.76 14.92 -3.21
C ALA A 114 10.42 15.52 -2.74
N ASP A 115 9.37 14.70 -2.63
CA ASP A 115 8.05 15.13 -2.16
C ASP A 115 8.10 15.70 -0.73
N GLN A 116 8.92 15.11 0.13
CA GLN A 116 9.14 15.61 1.50
C GLN A 116 9.82 16.97 1.55
N ILE A 117 10.79 17.22 0.64
CA ILE A 117 11.47 18.51 0.55
C ILE A 117 10.45 19.59 0.13
N TYR A 118 9.65 19.34 -0.91
CA TYR A 118 8.62 20.26 -1.36
C TYR A 118 7.51 20.49 -0.32
N ALA A 119 7.15 19.44 0.44
CA ALA A 119 6.13 19.55 1.49
C ALA A 119 6.54 20.48 2.64
N ARG A 120 7.83 20.80 2.82
CA ARG A 120 8.31 21.72 3.87
C ARG A 120 7.95 23.17 3.60
N ASP A 121 7.70 23.55 2.36
CA ASP A 121 7.32 24.91 1.97
C ASP A 121 5.84 25.20 2.22
N ASP A 122 5.05 24.18 2.53
CA ASP A 122 3.61 24.28 2.84
C ASP A 122 3.38 24.18 4.34
N ALA A 123 3.17 25.34 4.99
CA ALA A 123 2.99 25.41 6.44
C ALA A 123 1.75 24.62 6.93
N ASP A 124 0.67 24.57 6.15
CA ASP A 124 -0.54 23.85 6.51
C ASP A 124 -0.31 22.33 6.47
N ARG A 125 0.42 21.83 5.46
CA ARG A 125 0.83 20.41 5.38
C ARG A 125 1.75 20.02 6.54
N VAL A 126 2.70 20.89 6.87
CA VAL A 126 3.61 20.67 8.02
C VAL A 126 2.80 20.62 9.31
N ALA A 127 1.92 21.62 9.57
CA ALA A 127 1.11 21.66 10.76
C ALA A 127 0.19 20.43 10.89
N ASN A 128 -0.48 20.04 9.81
CA ASN A 128 -1.33 18.85 9.78
C ASN A 128 -0.54 17.56 10.05
N ARG A 129 0.65 17.40 9.47
CA ARG A 129 1.50 16.22 9.70
C ARG A 129 1.88 16.09 11.17
N TYR A 130 2.39 17.15 11.79
CA TYR A 130 2.73 17.13 13.22
C TYR A 130 1.49 16.97 14.09
N GLY A 131 0.41 17.70 13.80
CA GLY A 131 -0.82 17.61 14.58
C GLY A 131 -1.44 16.22 14.56
N SER A 132 -1.50 15.57 13.39
CA SER A 132 -2.02 14.20 13.27
C SER A 132 -1.14 13.19 13.99
N ALA A 133 0.18 13.28 13.83
CA ALA A 133 1.12 12.37 14.45
C ALA A 133 1.10 12.48 16.00
N LEU A 134 1.12 13.69 16.53
CA LEU A 134 1.06 13.91 17.98
C LEU A 134 -0.28 13.47 18.58
N ALA A 135 -1.38 13.57 17.84
CA ALA A 135 -2.70 13.15 18.30
C ALA A 135 -2.84 11.64 18.48
N ILE A 136 -2.00 10.85 17.81
CA ILE A 136 -1.97 9.37 17.90
C ILE A 136 -0.82 8.85 18.77
N GLY A 137 -0.07 9.73 19.46
CA GLY A 137 0.97 9.35 20.40
C GLY A 137 2.39 9.32 19.85
N LEU A 138 2.60 9.66 18.56
CA LEU A 138 3.94 9.85 18.02
C LEU A 138 4.58 11.13 18.57
N THR A 139 5.89 11.18 18.59
CA THR A 139 6.67 12.34 19.03
C THR A 139 7.08 13.25 17.86
N VAL A 140 7.57 14.43 18.17
CA VAL A 140 8.18 15.31 17.16
C VAL A 140 9.38 14.65 16.49
N GLU A 141 10.17 13.90 17.26
CA GLU A 141 11.34 13.15 16.79
C GLU A 141 10.91 12.07 15.80
N ASP A 142 9.88 11.29 16.10
CA ASP A 142 9.32 10.28 15.18
C ASP A 142 8.92 10.89 13.82
N VAL A 143 8.31 12.08 13.84
CA VAL A 143 7.93 12.79 12.60
C VAL A 143 9.15 13.26 11.81
N GLN A 144 10.21 13.69 12.52
CA GLN A 144 11.45 14.17 11.88
C GLN A 144 12.28 13.03 11.31
N ASP A 145 12.33 11.89 12.00
CA ASP A 145 13.12 10.73 11.62
C ASP A 145 12.45 9.87 10.52
N TRP A 146 11.14 9.97 10.35
CA TRP A 146 10.40 9.18 9.37
C TRP A 146 11.00 9.16 7.96
N PRO A 147 11.46 10.29 7.39
CA PRO A 147 12.17 10.28 6.11
C PRO A 147 13.39 9.38 6.08
N ASP A 148 14.19 9.39 7.14
CA ASP A 148 15.42 8.61 7.21
C ASP A 148 15.12 7.14 7.48
N VAL A 149 14.08 6.82 8.27
CA VAL A 149 13.57 5.47 8.46
C VAL A 149 13.14 4.88 7.12
N LEU A 150 12.36 5.60 6.30
CA LEU A 150 11.97 5.15 4.95
C LEU A 150 13.18 4.90 4.04
N GLN A 151 14.22 5.75 4.12
CA GLN A 151 15.44 5.57 3.31
C GLN A 151 16.26 4.34 3.75
N ALA A 152 16.20 3.98 5.02
CA ALA A 152 16.96 2.85 5.58
C ALA A 152 16.35 1.48 5.22
N VAL A 153 15.03 1.39 4.95
CA VAL A 153 14.35 0.12 4.63
C VAL A 153 14.99 -0.54 3.41
N THR A 154 15.30 -1.82 3.51
CA THR A 154 15.84 -2.63 2.41
C THR A 154 14.76 -3.42 1.68
N ALA A 155 15.08 -3.96 0.50
CA ALA A 155 14.20 -4.88 -0.21
C ALA A 155 13.85 -6.12 0.63
N GLU A 156 14.80 -6.62 1.44
CA GLU A 156 14.56 -7.77 2.33
C GLU A 156 13.59 -7.41 3.47
N ASP A 157 13.69 -6.22 4.04
CA ASP A 157 12.75 -5.75 5.08
C ASP A 157 11.31 -5.71 4.52
N ILE A 158 11.14 -5.19 3.29
CA ILE A 158 9.84 -5.18 2.61
C ILE A 158 9.33 -6.61 2.37
N MET A 159 10.19 -7.52 1.93
CA MET A 159 9.81 -8.91 1.72
C MET A 159 9.49 -9.62 3.03
N GLN A 160 10.12 -9.26 4.13
CA GLN A 160 9.82 -9.81 5.44
C GLN A 160 8.42 -9.41 5.92
N VAL A 161 8.07 -8.10 5.83
CA VAL A 161 6.72 -7.66 6.19
C VAL A 161 5.67 -8.25 5.24
N ALA A 162 5.96 -8.38 3.94
CA ALA A 162 5.08 -9.01 2.98
C ALA A 162 4.78 -10.49 3.30
N ARG A 163 5.79 -11.27 3.72
CA ARG A 163 5.62 -12.68 4.15
C ARG A 163 4.70 -12.81 5.36
N THR A 164 4.78 -11.88 6.30
CA THR A 164 3.93 -11.87 7.49
C THR A 164 2.51 -11.43 7.14
N LEU A 165 2.38 -10.40 6.29
CA LEU A 165 1.12 -9.77 5.94
C LEU A 165 0.24 -10.67 5.06
N PHE A 166 0.80 -11.29 4.00
CA PHE A 166 0.01 -11.96 2.96
C PHE A 166 -0.42 -13.41 3.32
N ASP A 167 -0.80 -13.65 4.58
CA ASP A 167 -1.54 -14.86 4.92
C ASP A 167 -3.03 -14.66 4.57
N LYS A 168 -3.48 -15.30 3.49
CA LYS A 168 -4.88 -15.22 3.03
C LYS A 168 -5.89 -15.63 4.12
N ARG A 169 -5.51 -16.51 5.05
CA ARG A 169 -6.36 -16.94 6.16
C ARG A 169 -6.59 -15.84 7.20
N ALA A 170 -5.67 -14.85 7.25
CA ALA A 170 -5.75 -13.67 8.12
C ALA A 170 -6.25 -12.43 7.36
N SER A 171 -7.00 -12.62 6.27
CA SER A 171 -7.54 -11.54 5.46
C SER A 171 -9.07 -11.61 5.35
N VAL A 172 -9.66 -10.49 4.96
CA VAL A 172 -11.08 -10.40 4.60
C VAL A 172 -11.17 -9.89 3.18
N THR A 173 -11.87 -10.63 2.30
CA THR A 173 -12.18 -10.18 0.94
C THR A 173 -13.64 -9.78 0.85
N GLY A 174 -13.89 -8.58 0.37
CA GLY A 174 -15.22 -8.04 0.09
C GLY A 174 -15.40 -7.76 -1.40
N TRP A 175 -16.58 -8.04 -1.93
CA TRP A 175 -16.98 -7.70 -3.28
C TRP A 175 -18.06 -6.62 -3.27
N LEU A 176 -17.80 -5.51 -3.93
CA LEU A 176 -18.86 -4.57 -4.27
C LEU A 176 -19.46 -5.00 -5.61
N MET A 177 -20.75 -5.34 -5.60
CA MET A 177 -21.51 -5.75 -6.78
C MET A 177 -22.50 -4.65 -7.18
N LYS A 178 -22.88 -4.61 -8.45
CA LYS A 178 -24.05 -3.82 -8.85
C LYS A 178 -25.29 -4.49 -8.31
N GLU A 179 -26.22 -3.69 -7.81
CA GLU A 179 -27.56 -4.15 -7.54
C GLU A 179 -28.23 -4.52 -8.87
N ASP A 180 -28.67 -5.77 -9.02
CA ASP A 180 -29.42 -6.19 -10.20
C ASP A 180 -30.69 -5.33 -10.25
N ALA A 181 -30.85 -4.59 -11.36
CA ALA A 181 -32.05 -3.82 -11.58
C ALA A 181 -33.24 -4.80 -11.64
N GLN A 182 -34.10 -4.75 -10.61
CA GLN A 182 -35.38 -5.47 -10.57
C GLN A 182 -36.32 -4.89 -11.63
#